data_cc4d079cd6d0afb70730a20bdc4c0238
#
_entry.id   cc4d079cd6d0afb70730a20bdc4c0238
#
_cell.length_a   1.000
_cell.length_b   1.000
_cell.length_c   1.000
_cell.angle_alpha   90.00
_cell.angle_beta   90.00
_cell.angle_gamma   90.00
#
_symmetry.space_group_name_H-M   'P 1'
#
loop_
_entity.id
_entity.type
_entity.pdbx_description
1 polymer ?
#
loop_
_entity_poly.entity_id
_entity_poly.type
_entity_poly.pdbx_seq_one_letter_code
_entity_poly.pdbx_strand_id
1 'polypeptide(L)'
;MRIAQKALLASSLLVLGAGMSASAAPKLNGAGASFPAKIYQRWFADLAKSGGPQVNYQAVGSGSGRKAFIDQTVNFGASDDPMKKKDMAKVTRGVVQIPMVGGTIAFGYNKPGAT
;
A
#
# COMPACT_ATOMS: atom_id res chain seq x y z
N MET A 1 35.19 50.17 -51.48
CA MET A 1 33.75 50.12 -51.22
C MET A 1 33.53 49.15 -50.07
N ARG A 2 32.91 49.64 -49.01
CA ARG A 2 32.89 49.00 -47.72
C ARG A 2 31.57 48.27 -47.57
N ILE A 3 31.60 46.94 -47.39
CA ILE A 3 30.44 46.14 -47.06
C ILE A 3 30.54 45.81 -45.58
N ALA A 4 29.66 46.45 -44.84
CA ALA A 4 29.54 46.16 -43.39
C ALA A 4 28.79 44.85 -43.18
N GLN A 5 29.49 43.87 -42.67
CA GLN A 5 28.88 42.66 -42.20
C GLN A 5 28.31 42.86 -40.75
N LYS A 6 27.01 42.96 -40.67
CA LYS A 6 26.34 42.89 -39.38
C LYS A 6 26.16 41.42 -38.99
N ALA A 7 26.99 40.96 -38.09
CA ALA A 7 26.82 39.67 -37.46
C ALA A 7 25.65 39.74 -36.45
N LEU A 8 24.58 39.10 -36.78
CA LEU A 8 23.48 38.83 -35.80
C LEU A 8 23.90 37.66 -34.92
N LEU A 9 24.26 37.95 -33.71
CA LEU A 9 24.40 36.95 -32.65
C LEU A 9 23.01 36.55 -32.18
N ALA A 10 22.51 35.44 -32.71
CA ALA A 10 21.33 34.77 -32.17
C ALA A 10 21.75 33.97 -30.94
N SER A 11 21.57 34.53 -29.76
CA SER A 11 21.74 33.85 -28.50
C SER A 11 20.58 32.89 -28.31
N SER A 12 20.78 31.62 -28.65
CA SER A 12 19.84 30.53 -28.33
C SER A 12 19.92 30.26 -26.85
N LEU A 13 18.95 30.76 -26.09
CA LEU A 13 18.75 30.44 -24.70
C LEU A 13 18.21 28.99 -24.62
N LEU A 14 19.09 28.02 -24.43
CA LEU A 14 18.75 26.64 -24.20
C LEU A 14 18.24 26.54 -22.75
N VAL A 15 16.93 26.72 -22.58
CA VAL A 15 16.28 26.41 -21.29
C VAL A 15 16.32 24.91 -21.10
N LEU A 16 17.34 24.43 -20.38
CA LEU A 16 17.32 23.07 -19.81
C LEU A 16 16.17 23.02 -18.77
N GLY A 17 15.00 22.65 -19.23
CA GLY A 17 13.93 22.23 -18.35
C GLY A 17 14.40 20.97 -17.63
N ALA A 18 14.93 21.13 -16.41
CA ALA A 18 15.09 20.02 -15.49
C ALA A 18 13.69 19.45 -15.19
N GLY A 19 13.29 18.49 -16.00
CA GLY A 19 12.09 17.71 -15.74
C GLY A 19 12.26 17.03 -14.38
N MET A 20 11.68 17.62 -13.36
CA MET A 20 11.48 16.93 -12.08
C MET A 20 10.60 15.72 -12.39
N SER A 21 11.24 14.56 -12.58
CA SER A 21 10.53 13.28 -12.61
C SER A 21 9.83 13.17 -11.27
N ALA A 22 8.55 13.48 -11.24
CA ALA A 22 7.72 13.18 -10.09
C ALA A 22 7.77 11.66 -9.91
N SER A 23 8.58 11.19 -8.97
CA SER A 23 8.63 9.79 -8.59
C SER A 23 7.22 9.41 -8.16
N ALA A 24 6.56 8.57 -8.95
CA ALA A 24 5.24 8.07 -8.58
C ALA A 24 5.33 7.41 -7.20
N ALA A 25 4.43 7.76 -6.30
CA ALA A 25 4.40 7.14 -4.97
C ALA A 25 4.35 5.61 -5.11
N PRO A 26 5.12 4.87 -4.31
CA PRO A 26 5.18 3.42 -4.42
C PRO A 26 3.79 2.81 -4.22
N LYS A 27 3.49 1.77 -4.99
CA LYS A 27 2.26 0.99 -4.84
C LYS A 27 2.53 -0.20 -3.93
N LEU A 28 1.67 -0.39 -2.93
CA LEU A 28 1.73 -1.52 -2.02
C LEU A 28 0.48 -2.39 -2.20
N ASN A 29 0.68 -3.69 -2.24
CA ASN A 29 -0.41 -4.66 -2.29
C ASN A 29 -0.46 -5.45 -0.99
N GLY A 30 -1.64 -5.54 -0.41
CA GLY A 30 -1.91 -6.36 0.76
C GLY A 30 -3.09 -7.27 0.54
N ALA A 31 -3.14 -8.36 1.30
CA ALA A 31 -4.27 -9.28 1.27
C ALA A 31 -4.50 -9.90 2.65
N GLY A 32 -5.72 -10.29 2.96
CA GLY A 32 -5.98 -11.02 4.19
C GLY A 32 -7.36 -10.84 4.78
N ALA A 33 -7.41 -10.76 6.09
CA ALA A 33 -8.64 -10.70 6.88
C ALA A 33 -9.64 -9.69 6.36
N SER A 34 -10.90 -10.07 6.30
CA SER A 34 -11.98 -9.17 5.89
C SER A 34 -12.47 -8.26 7.02
N PHE A 35 -12.25 -8.65 8.26
CA PHE A 35 -12.64 -7.89 9.44
C PHE A 35 -12.15 -6.43 9.43
N PRO A 36 -10.85 -6.13 9.21
CA PRO A 36 -10.35 -4.75 9.23
C PRO A 36 -10.50 -4.02 7.90
N ALA A 37 -11.04 -4.65 6.85
CA ALA A 37 -10.99 -4.13 5.48
C ALA A 37 -11.58 -2.72 5.34
N LYS A 38 -12.72 -2.44 6.00
CA LYS A 38 -13.38 -1.11 5.89
C LYS A 38 -12.52 0.00 6.48
N ILE A 39 -11.90 -0.23 7.65
CA ILE A 39 -11.04 0.79 8.26
C ILE A 39 -9.72 0.92 7.50
N TYR A 40 -9.17 -0.17 6.98
CA TYR A 40 -7.99 -0.13 6.12
C TYR A 40 -8.22 0.70 4.86
N GLN A 41 -9.34 0.50 4.17
CA GLN A 41 -9.70 1.30 2.99
C GLN A 41 -9.74 2.80 3.30
N ARG A 42 -10.27 3.16 4.46
CA ARG A 42 -10.29 4.56 4.90
C ARG A 42 -8.89 5.10 5.14
N TRP A 43 -8.08 4.39 5.93
CA TRP A 43 -6.72 4.81 6.22
C TRP A 43 -5.85 4.89 4.96
N PHE A 44 -5.98 3.95 4.03
CA PHE A 44 -5.22 3.96 2.78
C PHE A 44 -5.65 5.10 1.86
N ALA A 45 -6.93 5.45 1.84
CA ALA A 45 -7.41 6.62 1.10
C ALA A 45 -6.86 7.92 1.70
N ASP A 46 -6.85 8.05 3.01
CA ASP A 46 -6.33 9.23 3.69
C ASP A 46 -4.79 9.32 3.54
N LEU A 47 -4.08 8.20 3.58
CA LEU A 47 -2.64 8.12 3.30
C LEU A 47 -2.31 8.57 1.88
N ALA A 48 -3.06 8.11 0.88
CA ALA A 48 -2.85 8.52 -0.51
C ALA A 48 -3.10 10.02 -0.71
N LYS A 49 -4.13 10.60 -0.05
CA LYS A 49 -4.40 12.05 -0.08
C LYS A 49 -3.29 12.88 0.54
N SER A 50 -2.58 12.36 1.52
CA SER A 50 -1.43 13.02 2.16
C SER A 50 -0.12 12.88 1.37
N GLY A 51 -0.16 12.33 0.17
CA GLY A 51 1.03 12.13 -0.67
C GLY A 51 1.81 10.85 -0.35
N GLY A 52 1.28 9.99 0.51
CA GLY A 52 1.85 8.68 0.82
C GLY A 52 1.63 7.62 -0.26
N PRO A 53 2.13 6.40 -0.05
CA PRO A 53 1.99 5.31 -1.01
C PRO A 53 0.53 4.95 -1.26
N GLN A 54 0.26 4.52 -2.50
CA GLN A 54 -1.03 3.92 -2.84
C GLN A 54 -1.07 2.47 -2.35
N VAL A 55 -2.06 2.12 -1.55
CA VAL A 55 -2.23 0.78 -1.01
C VAL A 55 -3.47 0.13 -1.58
N ASN A 56 -3.30 -1.03 -2.19
CA ASN A 56 -4.38 -1.90 -2.62
C ASN A 56 -4.51 -3.05 -1.62
N TYR A 57 -5.71 -3.26 -1.08
CA TYR A 57 -5.96 -4.33 -0.11
C TYR A 57 -7.10 -5.23 -0.57
N GLN A 58 -6.84 -6.53 -0.57
CA GLN A 58 -7.79 -7.57 -0.94
C GLN A 58 -8.27 -8.34 0.29
N ALA A 59 -9.54 -8.20 0.62
CA ALA A 59 -10.18 -8.90 1.73
C ALA A 59 -10.58 -10.33 1.32
N VAL A 60 -9.62 -11.23 1.33
CA VAL A 60 -9.74 -12.63 0.86
C VAL A 60 -9.72 -13.66 2.00
N GLY A 61 -9.75 -13.20 3.25
CA GLY A 61 -9.64 -14.00 4.45
C GLY A 61 -8.20 -14.22 4.92
N SER A 62 -8.05 -14.42 6.24
CA SER A 62 -6.74 -14.53 6.91
C SER A 62 -5.87 -15.65 6.35
N GLY A 63 -6.45 -16.82 6.04
CA GLY A 63 -5.71 -17.94 5.48
C GLY A 63 -5.09 -17.64 4.13
N SER A 64 -5.87 -17.09 3.21
CA SER A 64 -5.40 -16.69 1.86
C SER A 64 -4.38 -15.56 1.94
N GLY A 65 -4.58 -14.59 2.83
CA GLY A 65 -3.64 -13.50 3.06
C GLY A 65 -2.29 -13.99 3.57
N ARG A 66 -2.27 -14.90 4.55
CA ARG A 66 -1.02 -15.53 5.02
C ARG A 66 -0.31 -16.29 3.92
N LYS A 67 -1.06 -17.07 3.11
CA LYS A 67 -0.48 -17.79 1.98
C LYS A 67 0.15 -16.82 0.98
N ALA A 68 -0.56 -15.79 0.57
CA ALA A 68 -0.06 -14.79 -0.37
C ALA A 68 1.19 -14.07 0.16
N PHE A 69 1.27 -13.83 1.47
CA PHE A 69 2.45 -13.23 2.10
C PHE A 69 3.65 -14.19 2.12
N ILE A 70 3.44 -15.47 2.43
CA ILE A 70 4.48 -16.52 2.37
C ILE A 70 4.99 -16.69 0.94
N ASP A 71 4.09 -16.73 -0.03
CA ASP A 71 4.40 -16.86 -1.46
C ASP A 71 5.00 -15.56 -2.07
N GLN A 72 5.11 -14.50 -1.28
CA GLN A 72 5.65 -13.18 -1.66
C GLN A 72 4.88 -12.50 -2.82
N THR A 73 3.62 -12.82 -3.00
CA THR A 73 2.75 -12.20 -4.02
C THR A 73 2.16 -10.86 -3.56
N VAL A 74 2.26 -10.56 -2.26
CA VAL A 74 1.85 -9.29 -1.66
C VAL A 74 2.95 -8.72 -0.77
N ASN A 75 2.90 -7.41 -0.53
CA ASN A 75 3.86 -6.72 0.33
C ASN A 75 3.58 -6.95 1.82
N PHE A 76 2.29 -7.08 2.18
CA PHE A 76 1.87 -7.36 3.55
C PHE A 76 0.63 -8.25 3.57
N GLY A 77 0.46 -8.99 4.66
CA GLY A 77 -0.72 -9.79 4.94
C GLY A 77 -1.43 -9.30 6.19
N ALA A 78 -2.76 -9.44 6.25
CA ALA A 78 -3.51 -9.22 7.47
C ALA A 78 -4.20 -10.52 7.92
N SER A 79 -4.24 -10.74 9.23
CA SER A 79 -4.80 -11.96 9.82
C SER A 79 -5.49 -11.64 11.14
N ASP A 80 -6.59 -12.33 11.41
CA ASP A 80 -7.31 -12.24 12.70
C ASP A 80 -6.55 -12.94 13.82
N ASP A 81 -5.67 -13.87 13.48
CA ASP A 81 -4.83 -14.61 14.42
C ASP A 81 -3.33 -14.50 14.05
N PRO A 82 -2.43 -14.60 15.02
CA PRO A 82 -1.01 -14.55 14.77
C PRO A 82 -0.53 -15.69 13.87
N MET A 83 0.48 -15.41 13.05
CA MET A 83 1.14 -16.43 12.26
C MET A 83 1.93 -17.37 13.18
N LYS A 84 1.78 -18.67 12.99
CA LYS A 84 2.48 -19.69 13.75
C LYS A 84 3.96 -19.74 13.40
N LYS A 85 4.83 -20.10 14.35
CA LYS A 85 6.29 -20.16 14.14
C LYS A 85 6.68 -20.99 12.92
N LYS A 86 6.00 -22.12 12.67
CA LYS A 86 6.25 -22.98 11.50
C LYS A 86 5.97 -22.28 10.16
N ASP A 87 5.04 -21.35 10.13
CA ASP A 87 4.69 -20.60 8.92
C ASP A 87 5.58 -19.36 8.78
N MET A 88 5.98 -18.76 9.89
CA MET A 88 6.99 -17.68 9.90
C MET A 88 8.32 -18.16 9.32
N ALA A 89 8.74 -19.39 9.61
CA ALA A 89 9.96 -19.99 9.09
C ALA A 89 9.99 -20.16 7.56
N LYS A 90 8.82 -20.13 6.91
CA LYS A 90 8.69 -20.19 5.44
C LYS A 90 8.91 -18.85 4.76
N VAL A 91 8.89 -17.76 5.52
CA VAL A 91 9.02 -16.40 4.98
C VAL A 91 10.50 -16.02 4.90
N THR A 92 11.11 -16.21 3.74
CA THR A 92 12.56 -16.02 3.55
C THR A 92 13.05 -14.60 3.81
N ARG A 93 12.20 -13.59 3.60
CA ARG A 93 12.49 -12.17 3.87
C ARG A 93 12.26 -11.76 5.33
N GLY A 94 11.90 -12.72 6.20
CA GLY A 94 11.51 -12.44 7.57
C GLY A 94 10.08 -11.93 7.70
N VAL A 95 9.57 -11.90 8.94
CA VAL A 95 8.21 -11.43 9.24
C VAL A 95 8.19 -10.66 10.55
N VAL A 96 7.49 -9.54 10.53
CA VAL A 96 7.11 -8.78 11.73
C VAL A 96 5.60 -8.76 11.80
N GLN A 97 5.05 -9.01 12.99
CA GLN A 97 3.61 -8.98 13.24
C GLN A 97 3.28 -7.78 14.13
N ILE A 98 2.35 -6.96 13.68
CA ILE A 98 1.97 -5.71 14.35
C ILE A 98 0.46 -5.78 14.63
N PRO A 99 0.01 -5.66 15.88
CA PRO A 99 -1.40 -5.48 16.21
C PRO A 99 -1.90 -4.14 15.64
N MET A 100 -2.95 -4.16 14.84
CA MET A 100 -3.46 -2.96 14.17
C MET A 100 -4.86 -2.57 14.63
N VAL A 101 -5.78 -3.53 14.68
CA VAL A 101 -7.20 -3.29 14.95
C VAL A 101 -7.73 -4.38 15.86
N GLY A 102 -8.50 -3.99 16.86
CA GLY A 102 -9.25 -4.89 17.72
C GLY A 102 -10.75 -4.81 17.45
N GLY A 103 -11.46 -5.88 17.75
CA GLY A 103 -12.91 -5.94 17.67
C GLY A 103 -13.47 -6.95 18.67
N THR A 104 -14.74 -6.83 18.94
CA THR A 104 -15.47 -7.73 19.84
C THR A 104 -16.33 -8.70 19.03
N ILE A 105 -16.50 -9.90 19.55
CA ILE A 105 -17.44 -10.90 19.04
C ILE A 105 -18.58 -10.98 20.05
N ALA A 106 -19.81 -10.89 19.58
CA ALA A 106 -20.99 -11.08 20.40
C ALA A 106 -21.92 -12.08 19.74
N PHE A 107 -22.57 -12.90 20.57
CA PHE A 107 -23.63 -13.79 20.11
C PHE A 107 -24.97 -13.05 20.24
N GLY A 108 -25.62 -12.85 19.10
CA GLY A 108 -27.01 -12.40 19.07
C GLY A 108 -27.95 -13.59 18.93
N TYR A 109 -29.02 -13.62 19.72
CA TYR A 109 -30.03 -14.66 19.59
C TYR A 109 -31.44 -14.03 19.73
N ASN A 110 -32.40 -14.64 19.06
CA ASN A 110 -33.82 -14.28 19.18
C ASN A 110 -34.58 -15.57 19.57
N LYS A 111 -34.65 -15.80 20.85
CA LYS A 111 -35.39 -16.96 21.42
C LYS A 111 -36.33 -16.47 22.50
N PRO A 112 -37.66 -16.76 22.45
CA PRO A 112 -38.60 -16.43 23.52
C PRO A 112 -38.16 -17.00 24.87
N GLY A 113 -38.17 -16.16 25.92
CA GLY A 113 -37.81 -16.55 27.28
C GLY A 113 -36.31 -16.64 27.57
N ALA A 114 -35.44 -16.24 26.67
CA ALA A 114 -34.00 -16.07 26.94
C ALA A 114 -33.71 -14.62 27.35
N THR A 115 -33.19 -14.40 28.54
CA THR A 115 -32.77 -13.11 29.09
C THR A 115 -31.28 -13.12 29.37
#